data_84d9b072c08726e76a609653b4a7ae10
#
_entry.id   84d9b072c08726e76a609653b4a7ae10
#
_cell.length_a   1.000
_cell.length_b   1.000
_cell.length_c   1.000
_cell.angle_alpha   90.00
_cell.angle_beta   90.00
_cell.angle_gamma   90.00
#
_symmetry.space_group_name_H-M   'P 1'
#
loop_
_entity.id
_entity.type
_entity.pdbx_description
1 polymer ?
#
loop_
_entity_poly.entity_id
_entity_poly.type
_entity_poly.pdbx_seq_one_letter_code
_entity_poly.pdbx_strand_id
1 'polypeptide(L)'
;MTTNYIFVTGGVVSSLGKGIAAASLAAILEARGLNVTIMKLDPYINVDPGTMSPIQHGEVFVTEDGAETDLDLGHYERFIRTKMSRRNNFTTGRIYSDVLRKERRGDYLGATVQVIPHITNAIKERVLEGGEGHEVVLVEIGGTVGDIESLPFLEAIRQMAVEIGREHTLFMHLTLVPYMAASGEVKTKPTQHSVKELLSIGIQPDILICRSDRAVPANERAKIALFCNVPEKAVISLKDVDSIYKIPGLLKSQGLDDYICKRFSLNCPEANLSEWEQVIFEEANPVSEVTIGMVGKYIELPDAYKSVIEALKHGGLKNRVSVNIKLIDSQDVETRGVEILKGLDAILVPGGFGYRGVEGMITTARFARENNIPYLGICLGMQVALIDYARHVANMENANSTEFVPDCKYPVVALITEWRDENGNVEVRSEKSDLGGTMRLGAQQCQLVDDSLVRQLYNAPTIVERHRHRYEVNNMLLKQIEDAGLRVAGRSGDDQLVEIIEVPNHPWFVACQFHPEFTSTPRDGHPLFAGFVKAASEFQKRQAK
;
A
#
# COMPACT_ATOMS: atom_id res chain seq x y z
N MET A 1 1.77 -30.01 5.71
CA MET A 1 0.46 -29.71 5.07
C MET A 1 0.74 -29.43 3.62
N THR A 2 -0.11 -29.85 2.71
CA THR A 2 0.03 -29.55 1.28
C THR A 2 -0.56 -28.18 1.02
N THR A 3 0.20 -27.28 0.41
CA THR A 3 -0.25 -25.91 0.06
C THR A 3 -1.15 -25.95 -1.17
N ASN A 4 -2.26 -25.22 -1.14
CA ASN A 4 -3.18 -25.06 -2.26
C ASN A 4 -2.98 -23.70 -2.92
N TYR A 5 -2.96 -23.64 -4.24
CA TYR A 5 -2.69 -22.42 -5.00
C TYR A 5 -3.93 -21.97 -5.80
N ILE A 6 -4.29 -20.70 -5.64
CA ILE A 6 -5.33 -20.03 -6.43
C ILE A 6 -4.66 -18.99 -7.31
N PHE A 7 -4.53 -19.29 -8.60
CA PHE A 7 -3.97 -18.36 -9.58
C PHE A 7 -5.04 -17.38 -10.06
N VAL A 8 -4.80 -16.09 -9.81
CA VAL A 8 -5.74 -15.01 -10.12
C VAL A 8 -5.25 -14.28 -11.37
N THR A 9 -6.01 -14.40 -12.45
CA THR A 9 -5.72 -13.75 -13.74
C THR A 9 -6.83 -12.76 -14.09
N GLY A 10 -6.57 -11.84 -15.00
CA GLY A 10 -7.58 -10.92 -15.47
C GLY A 10 -7.46 -10.64 -16.96
N GLY A 11 -8.58 -10.33 -17.58
CA GLY A 11 -8.64 -9.99 -18.98
C GLY A 11 -9.58 -8.83 -19.28
N VAL A 12 -9.69 -8.48 -20.55
CA VAL A 12 -10.50 -7.40 -21.11
C VAL A 12 -9.87 -6.01 -20.92
N VAL A 13 -9.60 -5.59 -19.66
CA VAL A 13 -9.05 -4.25 -19.34
C VAL A 13 -8.11 -4.33 -18.12
N SER A 14 -7.19 -3.38 -18.02
CA SER A 14 -6.41 -3.11 -16.81
C SER A 14 -7.29 -2.56 -15.70
N SER A 15 -6.78 -2.50 -14.47
CA SER A 15 -7.50 -1.95 -13.30
C SER A 15 -8.87 -2.60 -13.03
N LEU A 16 -9.02 -3.87 -13.42
CA LEU A 16 -10.25 -4.63 -13.25
C LEU A 16 -10.57 -4.96 -11.77
N GLY A 17 -9.60 -4.76 -10.86
CA GLY A 17 -9.75 -5.02 -9.43
C GLY A 17 -9.34 -6.43 -9.01
N LYS A 18 -8.37 -7.05 -9.72
CA LYS A 18 -7.81 -8.36 -9.35
C LYS A 18 -7.32 -8.38 -7.90
N GLY A 19 -6.50 -7.37 -7.50
CA GLY A 19 -5.96 -7.27 -6.15
C GLY A 19 -7.02 -7.24 -5.07
N ILE A 20 -8.06 -6.43 -5.25
CA ILE A 20 -9.18 -6.34 -4.31
C ILE A 20 -10.00 -7.63 -4.27
N ALA A 21 -10.24 -8.28 -5.41
CA ALA A 21 -10.96 -9.56 -5.44
C ALA A 21 -10.15 -10.68 -4.77
N ALA A 22 -8.84 -10.74 -5.02
CA ALA A 22 -7.92 -11.68 -4.37
C ALA A 22 -7.86 -11.43 -2.85
N ALA A 23 -7.66 -10.18 -2.43
CA ALA A 23 -7.62 -9.78 -1.03
C ALA A 23 -8.94 -10.09 -0.30
N SER A 24 -10.07 -9.83 -0.94
CA SER A 24 -11.40 -10.13 -0.39
C SER A 24 -11.64 -11.63 -0.22
N LEU A 25 -11.23 -12.43 -1.20
CA LEU A 25 -11.30 -13.89 -1.08
C LEU A 25 -10.38 -14.41 0.02
N ALA A 26 -9.14 -13.90 0.08
CA ALA A 26 -8.19 -14.27 1.13
C ALA A 26 -8.75 -13.93 2.52
N ALA A 27 -9.38 -12.76 2.69
CA ALA A 27 -10.03 -12.37 3.93
C ALA A 27 -11.16 -13.33 4.35
N ILE A 28 -11.94 -13.84 3.40
CA ILE A 28 -12.99 -14.82 3.68
C ILE A 28 -12.37 -16.16 4.11
N LEU A 29 -11.30 -16.61 3.41
CA LEU A 29 -10.61 -17.86 3.75
C LEU A 29 -9.89 -17.75 5.10
N GLU A 30 -9.27 -16.60 5.41
CA GLU A 30 -8.71 -16.31 6.75
C GLU A 30 -9.80 -16.35 7.83
N ALA A 31 -10.99 -15.77 7.55
CA ALA A 31 -12.14 -15.79 8.45
C ALA A 31 -12.74 -17.21 8.68
N ARG A 32 -12.34 -18.19 7.85
CA ARG A 32 -12.60 -19.62 8.05
C ARG A 32 -11.51 -20.32 8.88
N GLY A 33 -10.53 -19.55 9.37
CA GLY A 33 -9.42 -20.08 10.18
C GLY A 33 -8.28 -20.68 9.39
N LEU A 34 -8.23 -20.48 8.07
CA LEU A 34 -7.14 -20.97 7.22
C LEU A 34 -5.93 -20.01 7.27
N ASN A 35 -4.74 -20.58 7.21
CA ASN A 35 -3.50 -19.80 7.06
C ASN A 35 -3.30 -19.42 5.60
N VAL A 36 -3.50 -18.14 5.27
CA VAL A 36 -3.58 -17.63 3.91
C VAL A 36 -2.50 -16.59 3.66
N THR A 37 -1.93 -16.58 2.46
CA THR A 37 -1.09 -15.46 1.97
C THR A 37 -1.45 -15.11 0.52
N ILE A 38 -1.00 -13.94 0.08
CA ILE A 38 -1.22 -13.44 -1.28
C ILE A 38 0.14 -13.06 -1.88
N MET A 39 0.33 -13.35 -3.16
CA MET A 39 1.51 -12.96 -3.93
C MET A 39 1.11 -12.14 -5.14
N LYS A 40 1.96 -11.18 -5.51
CA LYS A 40 1.82 -10.35 -6.70
C LYS A 40 2.98 -10.60 -7.65
N LEU A 41 2.67 -10.92 -8.89
CA LEU A 41 3.62 -11.11 -9.98
C LEU A 41 3.43 -9.99 -11.00
N ASP A 42 4.41 -9.08 -11.09
CA ASP A 42 4.32 -7.89 -11.94
C ASP A 42 5.09 -8.07 -13.25
N PRO A 43 4.44 -7.88 -14.41
CA PRO A 43 5.03 -8.19 -15.71
C PRO A 43 6.02 -7.13 -16.23
N TYR A 44 6.24 -6.02 -15.53
CA TYR A 44 7.18 -5.00 -15.98
C TYR A 44 8.66 -5.38 -15.76
N ILE A 45 9.56 -4.70 -16.49
CA ILE A 45 11.00 -5.01 -16.52
C ILE A 45 11.80 -4.29 -15.42
N ASN A 46 11.21 -3.36 -14.68
CA ASN A 46 11.85 -2.79 -13.49
C ASN A 46 12.16 -3.91 -12.49
N VAL A 47 13.34 -3.85 -11.86
CA VAL A 47 13.77 -4.86 -10.87
C VAL A 47 12.86 -4.82 -9.64
N ASP A 48 12.50 -3.62 -9.23
CA ASP A 48 11.49 -3.32 -8.20
C ASP A 48 10.85 -1.94 -8.49
N PRO A 49 9.76 -1.57 -7.82
CA PRO A 49 9.11 -0.28 -8.04
C PRO A 49 9.78 0.91 -7.34
N GLY A 50 10.85 0.72 -6.57
CA GLY A 50 11.49 1.77 -5.77
C GLY A 50 11.94 3.00 -6.54
N THR A 51 12.30 2.85 -7.83
CA THR A 51 12.72 3.94 -8.72
C THR A 51 11.60 4.43 -9.65
N MET A 52 10.41 3.85 -9.57
CA MET A 52 9.28 4.22 -10.43
C MET A 52 8.63 5.52 -9.97
N SER A 53 8.12 6.29 -10.92
CA SER A 53 7.41 7.54 -10.61
C SER A 53 6.05 7.25 -9.97
N PRO A 54 5.75 7.82 -8.78
CA PRO A 54 4.43 7.66 -8.16
C PRO A 54 3.27 8.18 -9.02
N ILE A 55 3.53 9.14 -9.92
CA ILE A 55 2.52 9.67 -10.85
C ILE A 55 2.13 8.64 -11.93
N GLN A 56 3.01 7.67 -12.23
CA GLN A 56 2.74 6.64 -13.26
C GLN A 56 2.24 5.32 -12.66
N HIS A 57 2.75 4.94 -11.51
CA HIS A 57 2.54 3.60 -10.92
C HIS A 57 1.79 3.60 -9.59
N GLY A 58 1.49 4.78 -9.03
CA GLY A 58 0.96 4.89 -7.69
C GLY A 58 2.06 4.83 -6.61
N GLU A 59 1.66 4.62 -5.36
CA GLU A 59 2.60 4.55 -4.26
C GLU A 59 3.51 3.32 -4.33
N VAL A 60 4.72 3.48 -3.80
CA VAL A 60 5.60 2.35 -3.48
C VAL A 60 5.30 1.91 -2.06
N PHE A 61 4.70 0.72 -1.92
CA PHE A 61 4.41 0.15 -0.61
C PHE A 61 5.66 -0.55 -0.05
N VAL A 62 5.95 -0.36 1.23
CA VAL A 62 7.12 -0.95 1.88
C VAL A 62 6.68 -2.01 2.90
N THR A 63 7.23 -3.21 2.76
CA THR A 63 6.99 -4.33 3.68
C THR A 63 7.83 -4.21 4.96
N GLU A 64 7.54 -5.05 5.97
CA GLU A 64 8.30 -5.05 7.23
C GLU A 64 9.79 -5.35 7.01
N ASP A 65 10.12 -6.25 6.09
CA ASP A 65 11.50 -6.62 5.74
C ASP A 65 12.17 -5.66 4.74
N GLY A 66 11.56 -4.50 4.50
CA GLY A 66 12.12 -3.41 3.69
C GLY A 66 12.06 -3.62 2.18
N ALA A 67 11.22 -4.51 1.68
CA ALA A 67 11.01 -4.60 0.25
C ALA A 67 10.14 -3.43 -0.24
N GLU A 68 10.57 -2.76 -1.31
CA GLU A 68 9.77 -1.81 -2.07
C GLU A 68 8.92 -2.58 -3.08
N THR A 69 7.61 -2.44 -3.00
CA THR A 69 6.65 -3.29 -3.70
C THR A 69 5.54 -2.48 -4.36
N ASP A 70 4.76 -3.15 -5.19
CA ASP A 70 3.53 -2.59 -5.77
C ASP A 70 2.49 -2.25 -4.70
N LEU A 71 1.67 -1.24 -4.96
CA LEU A 71 0.62 -0.75 -4.05
C LEU A 71 -0.42 -1.82 -3.67
N ASP A 72 -0.58 -2.86 -4.48
CA ASP A 72 -1.51 -3.96 -4.21
C ASP A 72 -1.17 -4.71 -2.92
N LEU A 73 0.11 -4.75 -2.50
CA LEU A 73 0.49 -5.35 -1.23
C LEU A 73 -0.12 -4.61 -0.04
N GLY A 74 -0.29 -3.30 -0.16
CA GLY A 74 -1.05 -2.50 0.80
C GLY A 74 -2.52 -2.93 0.88
N HIS A 75 -3.15 -3.22 -0.25
CA HIS A 75 -4.50 -3.79 -0.25
C HIS A 75 -4.52 -5.14 0.46
N TYR A 76 -3.54 -6.01 0.21
CA TYR A 76 -3.50 -7.33 0.87
C TYR A 76 -3.43 -7.19 2.38
N GLU A 77 -2.50 -6.40 2.92
CA GLU A 77 -2.36 -6.20 4.37
C GLU A 77 -3.56 -5.49 5.02
N ARG A 78 -4.35 -4.71 4.27
CA ARG A 78 -5.60 -4.15 4.75
C ARG A 78 -6.72 -5.19 4.89
N PHE A 79 -6.67 -6.25 4.08
CA PHE A 79 -7.71 -7.28 4.06
C PHE A 79 -7.38 -8.51 4.92
N ILE A 80 -6.13 -8.94 4.98
CA ILE A 80 -5.71 -10.09 5.79
C ILE A 80 -4.73 -9.67 6.90
N ARG A 81 -4.60 -10.50 7.92
CA ARG A 81 -3.70 -10.22 9.04
C ARG A 81 -2.27 -10.69 8.77
N THR A 82 -2.09 -11.56 7.77
CA THR A 82 -0.75 -11.99 7.31
C THR A 82 0.02 -10.79 6.79
N LYS A 83 1.22 -10.57 7.32
CA LYS A 83 2.11 -9.50 6.84
C LYS A 83 2.81 -9.92 5.57
N MET A 84 2.93 -8.97 4.64
CA MET A 84 3.66 -9.17 3.40
C MET A 84 5.16 -8.97 3.59
N SER A 85 5.93 -9.64 2.76
CA SER A 85 7.39 -9.61 2.73
C SER A 85 7.88 -9.56 1.28
N ARG A 86 9.20 -9.48 1.08
CA ARG A 86 9.81 -9.59 -0.26
C ARG A 86 9.48 -10.88 -1.00
N ARG A 87 8.98 -11.91 -0.32
CA ARG A 87 8.53 -13.16 -0.93
C ARG A 87 7.15 -13.03 -1.59
N ASN A 88 6.41 -11.98 -1.27
CA ASN A 88 5.04 -11.76 -1.74
C ASN A 88 4.94 -10.92 -3.02
N ASN A 89 6.05 -10.31 -3.46
CA ASN A 89 6.07 -9.54 -4.71
C ASN A 89 7.38 -9.76 -5.47
N PHE A 90 7.29 -10.03 -6.75
CA PHE A 90 8.43 -10.00 -7.66
C PHE A 90 8.01 -9.63 -9.08
N THR A 91 8.97 -9.03 -9.80
CA THR A 91 8.78 -8.52 -11.15
C THR A 91 9.44 -9.41 -12.18
N THR A 92 9.02 -9.29 -13.44
CA THR A 92 9.75 -9.90 -14.57
C THR A 92 11.22 -9.46 -14.56
N GLY A 93 11.50 -8.17 -14.34
CA GLY A 93 12.86 -7.64 -14.29
C GLY A 93 13.72 -8.32 -13.24
N ARG A 94 13.19 -8.57 -12.05
CA ARG A 94 13.89 -9.29 -10.98
C ARG A 94 14.22 -10.72 -11.38
N ILE A 95 13.27 -11.45 -11.94
CA ILE A 95 13.46 -12.84 -12.39
C ILE A 95 14.56 -12.91 -13.47
N TYR A 96 14.48 -12.05 -14.50
CA TYR A 96 15.48 -12.03 -15.57
C TYR A 96 16.86 -11.63 -15.03
N SER A 97 16.95 -10.64 -14.15
CA SER A 97 18.21 -10.22 -13.52
C SER A 97 18.88 -11.40 -12.76
N ASP A 98 18.09 -12.15 -12.00
CA ASP A 98 18.60 -13.30 -11.24
C ASP A 98 19.08 -14.43 -12.17
N VAL A 99 18.32 -14.75 -13.23
CA VAL A 99 18.70 -15.78 -14.23
C VAL A 99 19.94 -15.37 -15.02
N LEU A 100 20.03 -14.11 -15.48
CA LEU A 100 21.21 -13.59 -16.18
C LEU A 100 22.45 -13.59 -15.29
N ARG A 101 22.30 -13.28 -14.00
CA ARG A 101 23.40 -13.34 -13.03
C ARG A 101 23.89 -14.79 -12.82
N LYS A 102 22.98 -15.77 -12.73
CA LYS A 102 23.30 -17.19 -12.67
C LYS A 102 24.04 -17.65 -13.95
N GLU A 103 23.57 -17.22 -15.11
CA GLU A 103 24.22 -17.53 -16.40
C GLU A 103 25.67 -17.01 -16.42
N ARG A 104 25.89 -15.75 -16.06
CA ARG A 104 27.22 -15.12 -16.02
C ARG A 104 28.18 -15.78 -15.03
N ARG A 105 27.68 -16.36 -13.95
CA ARG A 105 28.50 -17.13 -12.99
C ARG A 105 28.82 -18.56 -13.49
N GLY A 106 28.16 -19.02 -14.57
CA GLY A 106 28.32 -20.36 -15.09
C GLY A 106 27.47 -21.43 -14.42
N ASP A 107 26.46 -21.05 -13.65
CA ASP A 107 25.60 -21.97 -12.88
C ASP A 107 24.84 -22.95 -13.79
N TYR A 108 24.67 -22.62 -15.06
CA TYR A 108 24.01 -23.48 -16.07
C TYR A 108 24.97 -24.38 -16.87
N LEU A 109 26.26 -24.41 -16.50
CA LEU A 109 27.26 -25.34 -17.05
C LEU A 109 27.36 -25.33 -18.59
N GLY A 110 27.15 -24.17 -19.24
CA GLY A 110 27.21 -24.00 -20.68
C GLY A 110 25.93 -24.37 -21.44
N ALA A 111 24.83 -24.65 -20.75
CA ALA A 111 23.54 -24.87 -21.37
C ALA A 111 23.01 -23.58 -22.05
N THR A 112 22.24 -23.74 -23.12
CA THR A 112 21.50 -22.63 -23.72
C THR A 112 20.36 -22.22 -22.78
N VAL A 113 20.45 -21.01 -22.22
CA VAL A 113 19.44 -20.47 -21.30
C VAL A 113 18.29 -19.87 -22.11
N GLN A 114 17.06 -20.32 -21.85
CA GLN A 114 15.84 -19.95 -22.58
C GLN A 114 14.72 -19.55 -21.61
N VAL A 115 13.66 -18.91 -22.11
CA VAL A 115 12.48 -18.57 -21.29
C VAL A 115 11.89 -19.85 -20.68
N ILE A 116 11.68 -20.88 -21.49
CA ILE A 116 11.31 -22.22 -21.04
C ILE A 116 12.55 -23.11 -21.19
N PRO A 117 13.06 -23.76 -20.15
CA PRO A 117 12.50 -23.84 -18.79
C PRO A 117 13.08 -22.84 -17.78
N HIS A 118 14.11 -22.04 -18.09
CA HIS A 118 14.93 -21.36 -17.07
C HIS A 118 14.18 -20.21 -16.38
N ILE A 119 13.50 -19.35 -17.14
CA ILE A 119 12.69 -18.27 -16.57
C ILE A 119 11.45 -18.85 -15.89
N THR A 120 10.74 -19.80 -16.53
CA THR A 120 9.55 -20.40 -15.92
C THR A 120 9.90 -21.17 -14.64
N ASN A 121 11.03 -21.87 -14.57
CA ASN A 121 11.48 -22.52 -13.34
C ASN A 121 11.78 -21.51 -12.23
N ALA A 122 12.48 -20.41 -12.55
CA ALA A 122 12.77 -19.36 -11.59
C ALA A 122 11.47 -18.71 -11.03
N ILE A 123 10.44 -18.53 -11.86
CA ILE A 123 9.12 -18.05 -11.43
C ILE A 123 8.47 -19.07 -10.48
N LYS A 124 8.44 -20.35 -10.88
CA LYS A 124 7.85 -21.44 -10.08
C LYS A 124 8.53 -21.57 -8.71
N GLU A 125 9.87 -21.52 -8.68
CA GLU A 125 10.66 -21.56 -7.43
C GLU A 125 10.22 -20.43 -6.49
N ARG A 126 10.10 -19.19 -6.98
CA ARG A 126 9.67 -18.04 -6.19
C ARG A 126 8.24 -18.17 -5.65
N VAL A 127 7.33 -18.71 -6.48
CA VAL A 127 5.94 -18.94 -6.03
C VAL A 127 5.88 -20.00 -4.93
N LEU A 128 6.65 -21.08 -5.07
CA LEU A 128 6.73 -22.13 -4.05
C LEU A 128 7.36 -21.62 -2.75
N GLU A 129 8.48 -20.87 -2.82
CA GLU A 129 9.13 -20.25 -1.66
C GLU A 129 8.19 -19.29 -0.90
N GLY A 130 7.41 -18.49 -1.63
CA GLY A 130 6.45 -17.56 -1.02
C GLY A 130 5.22 -18.26 -0.42
N GLY A 131 4.93 -19.47 -0.86
CA GLY A 131 3.84 -20.28 -0.35
C GLY A 131 4.17 -21.15 0.86
N GLU A 132 5.45 -21.24 1.23
CA GLU A 132 5.90 -22.10 2.35
C GLU A 132 5.18 -21.73 3.66
N GLY A 133 4.65 -22.76 4.33
CA GLY A 133 4.00 -22.59 5.63
C GLY A 133 2.53 -22.15 5.58
N HIS A 134 1.97 -21.93 4.38
CA HIS A 134 0.57 -21.52 4.21
C HIS A 134 -0.28 -22.66 3.64
N GLU A 135 -1.55 -22.70 4.05
CA GLU A 135 -2.53 -23.69 3.57
C GLU A 135 -3.11 -23.30 2.21
N VAL A 136 -3.32 -21.99 2.00
CA VAL A 136 -3.83 -21.44 0.75
C VAL A 136 -3.01 -20.22 0.34
N VAL A 137 -2.56 -20.20 -0.89
CA VAL A 137 -1.81 -19.11 -1.51
C VAL A 137 -2.57 -18.58 -2.71
N LEU A 138 -2.91 -17.30 -2.68
CA LEU A 138 -3.45 -16.61 -3.84
C LEU A 138 -2.28 -15.97 -4.59
N VAL A 139 -2.18 -16.25 -5.89
CA VAL A 139 -1.11 -15.70 -6.75
C VAL A 139 -1.75 -14.83 -7.81
N GLU A 140 -1.65 -13.51 -7.62
CA GLU A 140 -2.17 -12.56 -8.58
C GLU A 140 -1.17 -12.31 -9.70
N ILE A 141 -1.60 -12.56 -10.94
CA ILE A 141 -0.83 -12.27 -12.14
C ILE A 141 -1.17 -10.85 -12.61
N GLY A 142 -0.17 -9.96 -12.59
CA GLY A 142 -0.27 -8.62 -13.13
C GLY A 142 -0.48 -8.60 -14.64
N GLY A 143 -0.92 -7.45 -15.16
CA GLY A 143 -1.25 -7.28 -16.58
C GLY A 143 -2.59 -7.91 -16.98
N THR A 144 -2.80 -8.00 -18.30
CA THR A 144 -4.02 -8.52 -18.92
C THR A 144 -3.68 -9.78 -19.72
N VAL A 145 -4.52 -10.80 -19.61
CA VAL A 145 -4.37 -12.02 -20.43
C VAL A 145 -4.47 -11.64 -21.92
N GLY A 146 -3.47 -12.02 -22.69
CA GLY A 146 -3.26 -11.60 -24.08
C GLY A 146 -2.10 -10.63 -24.27
N ASP A 147 -1.66 -9.94 -23.21
CA ASP A 147 -0.49 -9.09 -23.27
C ASP A 147 0.81 -9.92 -23.25
N ILE A 148 1.78 -9.51 -24.08
CA ILE A 148 3.03 -10.25 -24.24
C ILE A 148 3.86 -10.32 -22.96
N GLU A 149 3.77 -9.29 -22.13
CA GLU A 149 4.52 -9.17 -20.88
C GLU A 149 4.14 -10.25 -19.85
N SER A 150 2.87 -10.68 -19.85
CA SER A 150 2.36 -11.65 -18.88
C SER A 150 2.64 -13.11 -19.26
N LEU A 151 3.03 -13.39 -20.50
CA LEU A 151 3.17 -14.74 -21.02
C LEU A 151 4.11 -15.64 -20.20
N PRO A 152 5.30 -15.22 -19.75
CA PRO A 152 6.17 -16.07 -18.93
C PRO A 152 5.53 -16.49 -17.61
N PHE A 153 4.76 -15.61 -16.97
CA PHE A 153 4.02 -15.91 -15.74
C PHE A 153 2.87 -16.89 -16.01
N LEU A 154 2.09 -16.67 -17.06
CA LEU A 154 0.98 -17.54 -17.45
C LEU A 154 1.49 -18.95 -17.79
N GLU A 155 2.61 -19.05 -18.51
CA GLU A 155 3.24 -20.33 -18.82
C GLU A 155 3.74 -21.03 -17.54
N ALA A 156 4.36 -20.28 -16.60
CA ALA A 156 4.84 -20.84 -15.34
C ALA A 156 3.68 -21.43 -14.49
N ILE A 157 2.57 -20.69 -14.32
CA ILE A 157 1.42 -21.19 -13.53
C ILE A 157 0.70 -22.35 -14.22
N ARG A 158 0.70 -22.38 -15.57
CA ARG A 158 0.21 -23.53 -16.32
C ARG A 158 1.03 -24.78 -16.03
N GLN A 159 2.36 -24.65 -16.02
CA GLN A 159 3.28 -25.76 -15.67
C GLN A 159 3.08 -26.19 -14.21
N MET A 160 2.97 -25.26 -13.26
CA MET A 160 2.72 -25.56 -11.85
C MET A 160 1.46 -26.38 -11.66
N ALA A 161 0.39 -26.10 -12.40
CA ALA A 161 -0.86 -26.86 -12.29
C ALA A 161 -0.71 -28.31 -12.75
N VAL A 162 0.23 -28.61 -13.63
CA VAL A 162 0.57 -29.99 -14.04
C VAL A 162 1.48 -30.66 -13.01
N GLU A 163 2.46 -29.94 -12.49
CA GLU A 163 3.48 -30.46 -11.56
C GLU A 163 2.92 -30.70 -10.14
N ILE A 164 2.10 -29.78 -9.64
CA ILE A 164 1.51 -29.86 -8.29
C ILE A 164 0.24 -30.73 -8.29
N GLY A 165 -0.48 -30.75 -9.41
CA GLY A 165 -1.75 -31.42 -9.56
C GLY A 165 -2.95 -30.49 -9.48
N ARG A 166 -3.97 -30.83 -10.25
CA ARG A 166 -5.22 -30.05 -10.33
C ARG A 166 -6.03 -30.07 -9.03
N GLU A 167 -5.79 -31.03 -8.15
CA GLU A 167 -6.39 -31.12 -6.81
C GLU A 167 -5.91 -30.03 -5.87
N HIS A 168 -4.70 -29.47 -6.09
CA HIS A 168 -4.09 -28.41 -5.29
C HIS A 168 -3.95 -27.08 -6.03
N THR A 169 -4.52 -26.96 -7.23
CA THR A 169 -4.46 -25.75 -8.04
C THR A 169 -5.84 -25.36 -8.57
N LEU A 170 -6.09 -24.05 -8.61
CA LEU A 170 -7.34 -23.47 -9.09
C LEU A 170 -7.03 -22.19 -9.85
N PHE A 171 -7.70 -21.98 -10.99
CA PHE A 171 -7.60 -20.75 -11.78
C PHE A 171 -8.86 -19.91 -11.63
N MET A 172 -8.73 -18.72 -11.07
CA MET A 172 -9.77 -17.71 -10.94
C MET A 172 -9.49 -16.58 -11.95
N HIS A 173 -10.41 -16.35 -12.87
CA HIS A 173 -10.25 -15.38 -13.92
C HIS A 173 -11.27 -14.24 -13.79
N LEU A 174 -10.77 -13.00 -13.66
CA LEU A 174 -11.60 -11.80 -13.62
C LEU A 174 -11.84 -11.29 -15.03
N THR A 175 -13.10 -10.91 -15.30
CA THR A 175 -13.51 -10.33 -16.57
C THR A 175 -14.48 -9.16 -16.38
N LEU A 176 -14.66 -8.37 -17.42
CA LEU A 176 -15.64 -7.29 -17.47
C LEU A 176 -16.88 -7.73 -18.23
N VAL A 177 -18.06 -7.50 -17.64
CA VAL A 177 -19.37 -7.67 -18.27
C VAL A 177 -20.01 -6.28 -18.39
N PRO A 178 -19.72 -5.54 -19.46
CA PRO A 178 -20.20 -4.16 -19.61
C PRO A 178 -21.71 -4.10 -19.86
N TYR A 179 -22.35 -3.09 -19.31
CA TYR A 179 -23.74 -2.75 -19.66
C TYR A 179 -23.76 -1.77 -20.82
N MET A 180 -24.56 -2.08 -21.82
CA MET A 180 -24.76 -1.22 -22.99
C MET A 180 -26.09 -0.48 -22.86
N ALA A 181 -26.01 0.79 -22.48
CA ALA A 181 -27.20 1.62 -22.27
C ALA A 181 -28.12 1.67 -23.50
N ALA A 182 -27.54 1.71 -24.70
CA ALA A 182 -28.30 1.74 -25.95
C ALA A 182 -29.16 0.50 -26.21
N SER A 183 -28.73 -0.69 -25.76
CA SER A 183 -29.48 -1.95 -25.90
C SER A 183 -30.19 -2.39 -24.62
N GLY A 184 -29.93 -1.72 -23.49
CA GLY A 184 -30.54 -2.04 -22.19
C GLY A 184 -30.10 -3.37 -21.60
N GLU A 185 -28.95 -3.92 -22.01
CA GLU A 185 -28.51 -5.25 -21.59
C GLU A 185 -26.99 -5.31 -21.29
N VAL A 186 -26.57 -6.27 -20.47
CA VAL A 186 -25.15 -6.59 -20.27
C VAL A 186 -24.62 -7.44 -21.43
N LYS A 187 -23.34 -7.27 -21.77
CA LYS A 187 -22.69 -7.98 -22.88
C LYS A 187 -21.68 -9.00 -22.37
N THR A 188 -21.90 -10.27 -22.69
CA THR A 188 -21.04 -11.41 -22.26
C THR A 188 -19.88 -11.70 -23.22
N LYS A 189 -19.86 -11.11 -24.41
CA LYS A 189 -18.82 -11.34 -25.42
C LYS A 189 -17.40 -11.00 -24.93
N PRO A 190 -17.14 -9.88 -24.25
CA PRO A 190 -15.79 -9.58 -23.74
C PRO A 190 -15.27 -10.70 -22.82
N THR A 191 -16.10 -11.22 -21.90
CA THR A 191 -15.77 -12.36 -21.04
C THR A 191 -15.45 -13.60 -21.85
N GLN A 192 -16.27 -13.96 -22.84
CA GLN A 192 -16.03 -15.14 -23.70
C GLN A 192 -14.71 -15.04 -24.47
N HIS A 193 -14.35 -13.85 -24.99
CA HIS A 193 -13.09 -13.62 -25.68
C HIS A 193 -11.90 -13.71 -24.74
N SER A 194 -11.98 -13.10 -23.56
CA SER A 194 -10.92 -13.16 -22.56
C SER A 194 -10.63 -14.59 -22.10
N VAL A 195 -11.67 -15.40 -21.86
CA VAL A 195 -11.50 -16.81 -21.53
C VAL A 195 -10.91 -17.59 -22.70
N LYS A 196 -11.29 -17.27 -23.96
CA LYS A 196 -10.69 -17.89 -25.14
C LYS A 196 -9.19 -17.63 -25.25
N GLU A 197 -8.74 -16.41 -24.95
CA GLU A 197 -7.31 -16.10 -24.90
C GLU A 197 -6.58 -16.92 -23.81
N LEU A 198 -7.17 -17.05 -22.63
CA LEU A 198 -6.62 -17.87 -21.55
C LEU A 198 -6.53 -19.35 -21.95
N LEU A 199 -7.56 -19.86 -22.61
CA LEU A 199 -7.60 -21.24 -23.16
C LEU A 199 -6.51 -21.45 -24.22
N SER A 200 -6.18 -20.45 -25.03
CA SER A 200 -5.13 -20.54 -26.06
C SER A 200 -3.73 -20.77 -25.46
N ILE A 201 -3.53 -20.35 -24.20
CA ILE A 201 -2.31 -20.61 -23.42
C ILE A 201 -2.34 -21.99 -22.75
N GLY A 202 -3.49 -22.68 -22.79
CA GLY A 202 -3.68 -23.98 -22.15
C GLY A 202 -4.18 -23.92 -20.71
N ILE A 203 -4.77 -22.81 -20.30
CA ILE A 203 -5.35 -22.62 -18.97
C ILE A 203 -6.88 -22.59 -19.06
N GLN A 204 -7.56 -23.56 -18.47
CA GLN A 204 -9.00 -23.57 -18.27
C GLN A 204 -9.33 -22.92 -16.92
N PRO A 205 -10.08 -21.81 -16.86
CA PRO A 205 -10.50 -21.25 -15.59
C PRO A 205 -11.47 -22.20 -14.86
N ASP A 206 -11.33 -22.27 -13.54
CA ASP A 206 -12.24 -23.00 -12.64
C ASP A 206 -13.35 -22.06 -12.12
N ILE A 207 -13.04 -20.76 -11.97
CA ILE A 207 -13.93 -19.73 -11.47
C ILE A 207 -13.84 -18.49 -12.37
N LEU A 208 -14.98 -17.87 -12.63
CA LEU A 208 -15.07 -16.57 -13.31
C LEU A 208 -15.65 -15.54 -12.35
N ILE A 209 -14.92 -14.44 -12.15
CA ILE A 209 -15.43 -13.25 -11.45
C ILE A 209 -15.81 -12.23 -12.51
N CYS A 210 -17.11 -11.98 -12.64
CA CYS A 210 -17.69 -11.10 -13.66
C CYS A 210 -17.96 -9.72 -13.06
N ARG A 211 -17.03 -8.77 -13.23
CA ARG A 211 -17.22 -7.39 -12.79
C ARG A 211 -18.19 -6.66 -13.72
N SER A 212 -19.10 -5.89 -13.13
CA SER A 212 -20.07 -5.07 -13.85
C SER A 212 -20.51 -3.90 -12.94
N ASP A 213 -21.03 -2.82 -13.55
CA ASP A 213 -21.67 -1.72 -12.81
C ASP A 213 -22.98 -2.15 -12.10
N ARG A 214 -23.50 -3.32 -12.42
CA ARG A 214 -24.70 -3.92 -11.84
C ARG A 214 -24.60 -5.43 -11.69
N ALA A 215 -25.56 -6.05 -11.01
CA ALA A 215 -25.60 -7.50 -10.90
C ALA A 215 -25.80 -8.15 -12.30
N VAL A 216 -25.00 -9.17 -12.61
CA VAL A 216 -25.13 -9.94 -13.85
C VAL A 216 -26.33 -10.88 -13.71
N PRO A 217 -27.36 -10.79 -14.60
CA PRO A 217 -28.55 -11.63 -14.52
C PRO A 217 -28.25 -13.13 -14.61
N ALA A 218 -29.11 -13.97 -14.02
CA ALA A 218 -28.91 -15.41 -13.98
C ALA A 218 -28.82 -16.06 -15.37
N ASN A 219 -29.66 -15.63 -16.31
CA ASN A 219 -29.61 -16.10 -17.70
C ASN A 219 -28.28 -15.77 -18.39
N GLU A 220 -27.69 -14.59 -18.11
CA GLU A 220 -26.39 -14.22 -18.68
C GLU A 220 -25.24 -14.97 -17.97
N ARG A 221 -25.36 -15.26 -16.66
CA ARG A 221 -24.40 -16.14 -15.96
C ARG A 221 -24.42 -17.56 -16.51
N ALA A 222 -25.61 -18.13 -16.73
CA ALA A 222 -25.75 -19.44 -17.36
C ALA A 222 -25.15 -19.48 -18.77
N LYS A 223 -25.33 -18.42 -19.56
CA LYS A 223 -24.72 -18.27 -20.87
C LYS A 223 -23.19 -18.18 -20.79
N ILE A 224 -22.64 -17.37 -19.86
CA ILE A 224 -21.18 -17.30 -19.61
C ILE A 224 -20.66 -18.70 -19.24
N ALA A 225 -21.31 -19.38 -18.31
CA ALA A 225 -20.93 -20.72 -17.86
C ALA A 225 -20.82 -21.70 -19.04
N LEU A 226 -21.84 -21.72 -19.92
CA LEU A 226 -21.87 -22.57 -21.09
C LEU A 226 -20.72 -22.26 -22.07
N PHE A 227 -20.53 -20.99 -22.43
CA PHE A 227 -19.51 -20.60 -23.42
C PHE A 227 -18.08 -20.66 -22.91
N CYS A 228 -17.89 -20.55 -21.59
CA CYS A 228 -16.56 -20.57 -20.95
C CYS A 228 -16.21 -21.93 -20.34
N ASN A 229 -17.08 -22.94 -20.47
CA ASN A 229 -16.89 -24.28 -19.94
C ASN A 229 -16.59 -24.28 -18.42
N VAL A 230 -17.37 -23.53 -17.65
CA VAL A 230 -17.31 -23.49 -16.18
C VAL A 230 -18.68 -23.81 -15.59
N PRO A 231 -18.77 -24.40 -14.38
CA PRO A 231 -20.05 -24.60 -13.72
C PRO A 231 -20.73 -23.26 -13.42
N GLU A 232 -22.07 -23.16 -13.59
CA GLU A 232 -22.80 -21.91 -13.34
C GLU A 232 -22.56 -21.33 -11.93
N LYS A 233 -22.46 -22.20 -10.91
CA LYS A 233 -22.14 -21.80 -9.53
C LYS A 233 -20.73 -21.21 -9.36
N ALA A 234 -19.85 -21.36 -10.34
CA ALA A 234 -18.50 -20.78 -10.38
C ALA A 234 -18.44 -19.48 -11.19
N VAL A 235 -19.59 -19.00 -11.71
CA VAL A 235 -19.72 -17.68 -12.34
C VAL A 235 -20.23 -16.70 -11.31
N ILE A 236 -19.35 -15.92 -10.73
CA ILE A 236 -19.60 -14.98 -9.64
C ILE A 236 -19.83 -13.59 -10.21
N SER A 237 -20.93 -12.95 -9.83
CA SER A 237 -21.22 -11.55 -10.20
C SER A 237 -20.61 -10.60 -9.18
N LEU A 238 -19.64 -9.80 -9.61
CA LEU A 238 -19.02 -8.76 -8.80
C LEU A 238 -19.48 -7.39 -9.32
N LYS A 239 -20.56 -6.87 -8.71
CA LYS A 239 -21.02 -5.51 -9.02
C LYS A 239 -20.13 -4.47 -8.36
N ASP A 240 -20.00 -3.31 -9.00
CA ASP A 240 -19.36 -2.15 -8.41
C ASP A 240 -20.06 -1.76 -7.10
N VAL A 241 -19.28 -1.42 -6.09
CA VAL A 241 -19.72 -1.08 -4.73
C VAL A 241 -19.15 0.27 -4.32
N ASP A 242 -19.83 0.94 -3.43
CA ASP A 242 -19.42 2.22 -2.83
C ASP A 242 -18.24 2.07 -1.84
N SER A 243 -18.09 0.86 -1.24
CA SER A 243 -16.97 0.52 -0.36
C SER A 243 -16.41 -0.85 -0.72
N ILE A 244 -15.07 -0.92 -0.88
CA ILE A 244 -14.37 -2.18 -1.17
C ILE A 244 -14.51 -3.19 -0.03
N TYR A 245 -14.78 -2.74 1.19
CA TYR A 245 -14.95 -3.59 2.37
C TYR A 245 -16.26 -4.39 2.36
N LYS A 246 -17.20 -4.07 1.45
CA LYS A 246 -18.42 -4.86 1.19
C LYS A 246 -18.16 -6.11 0.33
N ILE A 247 -17.04 -6.16 -0.38
CA ILE A 247 -16.75 -7.24 -1.34
C ILE A 247 -16.62 -8.62 -0.67
N PRO A 248 -15.95 -8.79 0.50
CA PRO A 248 -15.93 -10.09 1.17
C PRO A 248 -17.34 -10.67 1.41
N GLY A 249 -18.26 -9.88 1.96
CA GLY A 249 -19.65 -10.30 2.16
C GLY A 249 -20.37 -10.63 0.85
N LEU A 250 -20.12 -9.84 -0.21
CA LEU A 250 -20.71 -10.06 -1.53
C LEU A 250 -20.24 -11.37 -2.18
N LEU A 251 -18.97 -11.72 -2.07
CA LEU A 251 -18.41 -12.97 -2.57
C LEU A 251 -18.90 -14.18 -1.76
N LYS A 252 -18.88 -14.08 -0.42
CA LYS A 252 -19.40 -15.11 0.48
C LYS A 252 -20.88 -15.41 0.22
N SER A 253 -21.71 -14.38 0.02
CA SER A 253 -23.15 -14.56 -0.23
C SER A 253 -23.46 -15.36 -1.50
N GLN A 254 -22.52 -15.49 -2.42
CA GLN A 254 -22.62 -16.29 -3.63
C GLN A 254 -21.98 -17.69 -3.49
N GLY A 255 -21.46 -18.04 -2.30
CA GLY A 255 -20.89 -19.35 -1.99
C GLY A 255 -19.50 -19.59 -2.60
N LEU A 256 -18.74 -18.52 -2.91
CA LEU A 256 -17.41 -18.65 -3.52
C LEU A 256 -16.43 -19.41 -2.62
N ASP A 257 -16.41 -19.10 -1.34
CA ASP A 257 -15.54 -19.75 -0.34
C ASP A 257 -15.91 -21.23 -0.12
N ASP A 258 -17.19 -21.56 -0.07
CA ASP A 258 -17.68 -22.95 0.01
C ASP A 258 -17.27 -23.75 -1.22
N TYR A 259 -17.36 -23.12 -2.41
CA TYR A 259 -16.92 -23.75 -3.65
C TYR A 259 -15.43 -24.10 -3.61
N ILE A 260 -14.59 -23.17 -3.15
CA ILE A 260 -13.13 -23.33 -3.04
C ILE A 260 -12.77 -24.37 -1.98
N CYS A 261 -13.36 -24.28 -0.77
CA CYS A 261 -13.09 -25.23 0.31
C CYS A 261 -13.46 -26.67 -0.12
N LYS A 262 -14.59 -26.83 -0.80
CA LYS A 262 -14.99 -28.12 -1.36
C LYS A 262 -14.04 -28.60 -2.46
N ARG A 263 -13.56 -27.70 -3.32
CA ARG A 263 -12.66 -28.02 -4.44
C ARG A 263 -11.29 -28.51 -3.95
N PHE A 264 -10.79 -27.95 -2.86
CA PHE A 264 -9.54 -28.32 -2.21
C PHE A 264 -9.72 -29.35 -1.07
N SER A 265 -10.93 -29.82 -0.83
CA SER A 265 -11.26 -30.74 0.27
C SER A 265 -10.82 -30.21 1.64
N LEU A 266 -10.93 -28.89 1.86
CA LEU A 266 -10.59 -28.25 3.12
C LEU A 266 -11.72 -28.44 4.13
N ASN A 267 -11.38 -28.95 5.32
CA ASN A 267 -12.32 -29.08 6.43
C ASN A 267 -12.14 -27.89 7.38
N CYS A 268 -12.90 -26.84 7.17
CA CYS A 268 -12.85 -25.58 7.93
C CYS A 268 -14.27 -25.10 8.26
N PRO A 269 -14.45 -24.29 9.33
CA PRO A 269 -15.75 -23.73 9.70
C PRO A 269 -16.25 -22.75 8.64
N GLU A 270 -17.50 -22.29 8.78
CA GLU A 270 -18.01 -21.17 8.01
C GLU A 270 -17.26 -19.88 8.34
N ALA A 271 -17.14 -18.98 7.36
CA ALA A 271 -16.46 -17.70 7.54
C ALA A 271 -17.23 -16.78 8.51
N ASN A 272 -16.56 -16.30 9.54
CA ASN A 272 -17.08 -15.26 10.42
C ASN A 272 -16.63 -13.88 9.91
N LEU A 273 -17.53 -13.12 9.31
CA LEU A 273 -17.26 -11.78 8.77
C LEU A 273 -17.71 -10.64 9.71
N SER A 274 -17.93 -10.89 11.00
CA SER A 274 -18.42 -9.87 11.95
C SER A 274 -17.52 -8.63 12.03
N GLU A 275 -16.19 -8.78 11.94
CA GLU A 275 -15.27 -7.63 11.90
C GLU A 275 -15.51 -6.76 10.65
N TRP A 276 -15.79 -7.37 9.50
CA TRP A 276 -16.11 -6.66 8.26
C TRP A 276 -17.47 -5.99 8.29
N GLU A 277 -18.45 -6.66 8.90
CA GLU A 277 -19.78 -6.08 9.12
C GLU A 277 -19.71 -4.85 10.02
N GLN A 278 -18.83 -4.87 11.05
CA GLN A 278 -18.58 -3.72 11.92
C GLN A 278 -17.95 -2.56 11.13
N VAL A 279 -16.94 -2.82 10.29
CA VAL A 279 -16.31 -1.80 9.41
C VAL A 279 -17.36 -1.13 8.52
N ILE A 280 -18.20 -1.94 7.86
CA ILE A 280 -19.27 -1.45 6.99
C ILE A 280 -20.30 -0.63 7.78
N PHE A 281 -20.64 -1.06 8.99
CA PHE A 281 -21.57 -0.34 9.84
C PHE A 281 -21.01 1.03 10.26
N GLU A 282 -19.76 1.10 10.68
CA GLU A 282 -19.09 2.34 11.07
C GLU A 282 -18.96 3.32 9.89
N GLU A 283 -18.62 2.82 8.70
CA GLU A 283 -18.55 3.60 7.47
C GLU A 283 -19.91 4.19 7.06
N ALA A 284 -20.98 3.40 7.21
CA ALA A 284 -22.34 3.83 6.84
C ALA A 284 -23.02 4.75 7.88
N ASN A 285 -22.51 4.82 9.11
CA ASN A 285 -23.14 5.54 10.22
C ASN A 285 -22.19 6.51 10.93
N PRO A 286 -21.57 7.47 10.21
CA PRO A 286 -20.77 8.51 10.84
C PRO A 286 -21.64 9.44 11.68
N VAL A 287 -21.11 9.96 12.79
CA VAL A 287 -21.80 10.92 13.67
C VAL A 287 -21.45 12.37 13.37
N SER A 288 -20.38 12.59 12.64
CA SER A 288 -19.94 13.92 12.17
C SER A 288 -19.06 13.75 10.91
N GLU A 289 -18.74 14.90 10.30
CA GLU A 289 -17.85 14.96 9.13
C GLU A 289 -16.75 15.98 9.39
N VAL A 290 -15.54 15.73 8.89
CA VAL A 290 -14.43 16.70 8.90
C VAL A 290 -13.81 16.81 7.53
N THR A 291 -13.25 17.99 7.21
CA THR A 291 -12.49 18.23 5.97
C THR A 291 -11.01 18.35 6.29
N ILE A 292 -10.23 17.38 5.80
CA ILE A 292 -8.78 17.34 5.96
C ILE A 292 -8.11 17.74 4.66
N GLY A 293 -7.27 18.79 4.71
CA GLY A 293 -6.43 19.17 3.58
C GLY A 293 -5.19 18.28 3.52
N MET A 294 -5.03 17.52 2.45
CA MET A 294 -3.79 16.80 2.16
C MET A 294 -2.97 17.61 1.15
N VAL A 295 -1.88 18.23 1.63
CA VAL A 295 -1.02 19.09 0.83
C VAL A 295 0.20 18.33 0.38
N GLY A 296 0.24 17.96 -0.89
CA GLY A 296 1.24 17.03 -1.44
C GLY A 296 1.75 17.40 -2.83
N LYS A 297 2.69 16.60 -3.33
CA LYS A 297 3.34 16.78 -4.64
C LYS A 297 2.71 15.97 -5.77
N TYR A 298 1.99 14.88 -5.45
CA TYR A 298 1.53 13.87 -6.42
C TYR A 298 0.01 13.77 -6.45
N ILE A 299 -0.67 14.90 -6.29
CA ILE A 299 -2.14 14.95 -6.15
C ILE A 299 -2.90 14.61 -7.43
N GLU A 300 -2.23 14.67 -8.60
CA GLU A 300 -2.84 14.34 -9.89
C GLU A 300 -3.24 12.87 -10.00
N LEU A 301 -2.53 11.98 -9.29
CA LEU A 301 -2.83 10.57 -9.20
C LEU A 301 -3.13 10.17 -7.75
N PRO A 302 -4.41 9.96 -7.37
CA PRO A 302 -4.78 9.56 -6.00
C PRO A 302 -4.08 8.29 -5.50
N ASP A 303 -3.75 7.37 -6.40
CA ASP A 303 -3.04 6.13 -6.07
C ASP A 303 -1.60 6.37 -5.59
N ALA A 304 -1.01 7.56 -5.85
CA ALA A 304 0.29 7.94 -5.29
C ALA A 304 0.27 8.12 -3.76
N TYR A 305 -0.91 8.31 -3.18
CA TYR A 305 -1.14 8.46 -1.73
C TYR A 305 -2.18 7.47 -1.20
N LYS A 306 -2.30 6.30 -1.86
CA LYS A 306 -3.36 5.34 -1.58
C LYS A 306 -3.42 4.94 -0.11
N SER A 307 -2.30 4.57 0.49
CA SER A 307 -2.25 4.16 1.90
C SER A 307 -2.57 5.31 2.85
N VAL A 308 -2.14 6.54 2.57
CA VAL A 308 -2.48 7.72 3.38
C VAL A 308 -3.98 8.00 3.34
N ILE A 309 -4.59 7.96 2.14
CA ILE A 309 -6.03 8.16 1.95
C ILE A 309 -6.82 7.09 2.73
N GLU A 310 -6.44 5.82 2.62
CA GLU A 310 -7.10 4.74 3.35
C GLU A 310 -6.89 4.88 4.87
N ALA A 311 -5.67 5.24 5.33
CA ALA A 311 -5.38 5.43 6.74
C ALA A 311 -6.19 6.57 7.37
N LEU A 312 -6.44 7.67 6.64
CA LEU A 312 -7.35 8.74 7.08
C LEU A 312 -8.79 8.24 7.25
N LYS A 313 -9.28 7.43 6.29
CA LYS A 313 -10.60 6.79 6.42
C LYS A 313 -10.67 5.84 7.60
N HIS A 314 -9.61 5.02 7.83
CA HIS A 314 -9.55 4.13 8.98
C HIS A 314 -9.57 4.91 10.31
N GLY A 315 -8.88 6.06 10.38
CA GLY A 315 -8.99 6.98 11.51
C GLY A 315 -10.40 7.52 11.69
N GLY A 316 -11.10 7.77 10.59
CA GLY A 316 -12.51 8.13 10.55
C GLY A 316 -13.42 7.04 11.13
N LEU A 317 -13.25 5.79 10.71
CA LEU A 317 -14.00 4.63 11.21
C LEU A 317 -13.89 4.54 12.74
N LYS A 318 -12.67 4.61 13.28
CA LYS A 318 -12.43 4.53 14.74
C LYS A 318 -13.11 5.63 15.55
N ASN A 319 -13.35 6.79 14.96
CA ASN A 319 -14.00 7.93 15.60
C ASN A 319 -15.48 8.08 15.17
N ARG A 320 -15.98 7.24 14.27
CA ARG A 320 -17.28 7.39 13.60
C ARG A 320 -17.43 8.77 12.95
N VAL A 321 -16.37 9.22 12.28
CA VAL A 321 -16.28 10.51 11.59
C VAL A 321 -16.10 10.26 10.12
N SER A 322 -16.94 10.85 9.27
CA SER A 322 -16.71 10.90 7.82
C SER A 322 -15.56 11.84 7.52
N VAL A 323 -14.56 11.38 6.77
CA VAL A 323 -13.39 12.18 6.41
C VAL A 323 -13.49 12.59 4.95
N ASN A 324 -13.72 13.88 4.72
CA ASN A 324 -13.62 14.50 3.41
C ASN A 324 -12.17 14.94 3.16
N ILE A 325 -11.49 14.34 2.19
CA ILE A 325 -10.09 14.64 1.88
C ILE A 325 -10.02 15.62 0.73
N LYS A 326 -9.50 16.83 0.99
CA LYS A 326 -9.23 17.84 -0.03
C LYS A 326 -7.77 17.75 -0.46
N LEU A 327 -7.52 17.24 -1.67
CA LEU A 327 -6.18 17.20 -2.27
C LEU A 327 -5.77 18.61 -2.73
N ILE A 328 -4.58 19.06 -2.31
CA ILE A 328 -4.07 20.41 -2.59
C ILE A 328 -2.63 20.27 -3.09
N ASP A 329 -2.33 20.80 -4.28
CA ASP A 329 -0.94 20.86 -4.76
C ASP A 329 -0.13 21.85 -3.93
N SER A 330 1.02 21.41 -3.46
CA SER A 330 1.92 22.27 -2.69
C SER A 330 2.41 23.47 -3.50
N GLN A 331 2.53 23.37 -4.83
CA GLN A 331 2.85 24.50 -5.71
C GLN A 331 1.71 25.53 -5.78
N ASP A 332 0.46 25.08 -5.64
CA ASP A 332 -0.67 26.02 -5.53
C ASP A 332 -0.58 26.88 -4.25
N VAL A 333 -0.05 26.31 -3.15
CA VAL A 333 0.21 27.10 -1.93
C VAL A 333 1.31 28.14 -2.17
N GLU A 334 2.36 27.80 -2.93
CA GLU A 334 3.43 28.74 -3.29
C GLU A 334 2.91 29.90 -4.13
N THR A 335 2.03 29.63 -5.09
CA THR A 335 1.59 30.62 -6.09
C THR A 335 0.36 31.41 -5.67
N ARG A 336 -0.58 30.77 -4.94
CA ARG A 336 -1.88 31.35 -4.55
C ARG A 336 -1.94 31.76 -3.08
N GLY A 337 -0.92 31.38 -2.29
CA GLY A 337 -0.84 31.65 -0.86
C GLY A 337 -1.74 30.76 0.00
N VAL A 338 -1.76 31.07 1.30
CA VAL A 338 -2.43 30.26 2.34
C VAL A 338 -3.96 30.34 2.32
N GLU A 339 -4.55 31.21 1.50
CA GLU A 339 -6.02 31.36 1.42
C GLU A 339 -6.71 30.05 1.03
N ILE A 340 -6.06 29.21 0.23
CA ILE A 340 -6.59 27.89 -0.21
C ILE A 340 -6.66 26.86 0.94
N LEU A 341 -5.98 27.13 2.06
CA LEU A 341 -5.94 26.30 3.26
C LEU A 341 -7.03 26.67 4.28
N LYS A 342 -7.74 27.79 4.07
CA LYS A 342 -8.80 28.23 4.99
C LYS A 342 -9.99 27.28 4.96
N GLY A 343 -10.62 27.12 6.11
CA GLY A 343 -11.81 26.27 6.29
C GLY A 343 -11.52 24.77 6.37
N LEU A 344 -10.25 24.38 6.49
CA LEU A 344 -9.86 23.00 6.77
C LEU A 344 -9.93 22.73 8.27
N ASP A 345 -10.39 21.55 8.65
CA ASP A 345 -10.46 21.11 10.05
C ASP A 345 -9.12 20.51 10.54
N ALA A 346 -8.29 20.05 9.62
CA ALA A 346 -6.92 19.59 9.87
C ALA A 346 -6.11 19.59 8.57
N ILE A 347 -4.79 19.53 8.69
CA ILE A 347 -3.85 19.52 7.55
C ILE A 347 -2.88 18.36 7.69
N LEU A 348 -2.75 17.55 6.63
CA LEU A 348 -1.77 16.49 6.50
C LEU A 348 -0.79 16.83 5.38
N VAL A 349 0.52 16.71 5.67
CA VAL A 349 1.59 16.78 4.65
C VAL A 349 2.25 15.41 4.54
N PRO A 350 2.06 14.70 3.42
CA PRO A 350 2.57 13.35 3.23
C PRO A 350 4.05 13.31 2.82
N GLY A 351 4.59 12.12 2.69
CA GLY A 351 5.91 11.85 2.14
C GLY A 351 6.07 12.30 0.68
N GLY A 352 7.31 12.42 0.25
CA GLY A 352 7.68 12.80 -1.12
C GLY A 352 9.18 13.01 -1.26
N PHE A 353 9.66 13.16 -2.49
CA PHE A 353 11.07 13.39 -2.82
C PHE A 353 11.27 14.63 -3.71
N GLY A 354 12.47 15.22 -3.64
CA GLY A 354 12.87 16.33 -4.48
C GLY A 354 12.31 17.69 -4.05
N TYR A 355 12.78 18.75 -4.67
CA TYR A 355 12.58 20.14 -4.25
C TYR A 355 11.23 20.77 -4.69
N ARG A 356 10.52 20.17 -5.66
CA ARG A 356 9.27 20.73 -6.20
C ARG A 356 8.22 20.92 -5.09
N GLY A 357 7.65 22.12 -4.94
CA GLY A 357 6.56 22.40 -4.01
C GLY A 357 6.94 22.37 -2.52
N VAL A 358 8.25 22.34 -2.19
CA VAL A 358 8.73 22.25 -0.80
C VAL A 358 8.39 23.52 -0.01
N GLU A 359 8.58 24.71 -0.58
CA GLU A 359 8.27 25.95 0.12
C GLU A 359 6.77 26.11 0.40
N GLY A 360 5.91 25.57 -0.49
CA GLY A 360 4.48 25.49 -0.23
C GLY A 360 4.13 24.55 0.93
N MET A 361 4.86 23.43 1.06
CA MET A 361 4.69 22.52 2.21
C MET A 361 5.19 23.16 3.51
N ILE A 362 6.34 23.86 3.50
CA ILE A 362 6.87 24.63 4.65
C ILE A 362 5.87 25.70 5.07
N THR A 363 5.34 26.47 4.09
CA THR A 363 4.31 27.49 4.32
C THR A 363 3.04 26.87 4.90
N THR A 364 2.67 25.69 4.47
CA THR A 364 1.51 24.94 4.99
C THR A 364 1.72 24.53 6.45
N ALA A 365 2.88 23.98 6.80
CA ALA A 365 3.21 23.61 8.18
C ALA A 365 3.21 24.86 9.10
N ARG A 366 3.77 25.98 8.64
CA ARG A 366 3.71 27.28 9.32
C ARG A 366 2.29 27.73 9.56
N PHE A 367 1.45 27.70 8.51
CA PHE A 367 0.04 28.12 8.62
C PHE A 367 -0.72 27.28 9.64
N ALA A 368 -0.54 25.96 9.64
CA ALA A 368 -1.15 25.06 10.61
C ALA A 368 -0.71 25.40 12.03
N ARG A 369 0.61 25.59 12.26
CA ARG A 369 1.18 25.90 13.57
C ARG A 369 0.67 27.25 14.11
N GLU A 370 0.70 28.30 13.30
CA GLU A 370 0.31 29.66 13.73
C GLU A 370 -1.20 29.80 13.96
N ASN A 371 -2.03 28.97 13.29
CA ASN A 371 -3.49 29.03 13.42
C ASN A 371 -4.08 27.93 14.31
N ASN A 372 -3.24 27.16 15.01
CA ASN A 372 -3.67 26.04 15.89
C ASN A 372 -4.53 24.99 15.16
N ILE A 373 -4.30 24.79 13.85
CA ILE A 373 -4.96 23.76 13.05
C ILE A 373 -4.24 22.43 13.26
N PRO A 374 -4.92 21.33 13.60
CA PRO A 374 -4.28 20.03 13.75
C PRO A 374 -3.43 19.68 12.52
N TYR A 375 -2.17 19.26 12.78
CA TYR A 375 -1.18 18.98 11.75
C TYR A 375 -0.59 17.59 11.91
N LEU A 376 -0.58 16.80 10.83
CA LEU A 376 0.15 15.54 10.73
C LEU A 376 1.16 15.62 9.59
N GLY A 377 2.47 15.52 9.92
CA GLY A 377 3.55 15.46 8.94
C GLY A 377 4.11 14.04 8.85
N ILE A 378 4.19 13.47 7.64
CA ILE A 378 4.72 12.12 7.41
C ILE A 378 5.98 12.23 6.55
N CYS A 379 7.10 11.67 7.01
CA CYS A 379 8.39 11.62 6.30
C CYS A 379 8.83 13.02 5.85
N LEU A 380 8.70 13.40 4.58
CA LEU A 380 8.94 14.77 4.11
C LEU A 380 8.10 15.79 4.90
N GLY A 381 6.87 15.43 5.29
CA GLY A 381 6.00 16.28 6.10
C GLY A 381 6.60 16.63 7.47
N MET A 382 7.34 15.71 8.08
CA MET A 382 8.12 16.01 9.30
C MET A 382 9.29 16.95 8.99
N GLN A 383 10.01 16.69 7.91
CA GLN A 383 11.19 17.48 7.55
C GLN A 383 10.82 18.95 7.27
N VAL A 384 9.73 19.19 6.52
CA VAL A 384 9.27 20.56 6.25
C VAL A 384 8.74 21.26 7.50
N ALA A 385 8.11 20.53 8.43
CA ALA A 385 7.69 21.07 9.73
C ALA A 385 8.89 21.48 10.60
N LEU A 386 9.96 20.68 10.59
CA LEU A 386 11.21 21.00 11.28
C LEU A 386 11.88 22.23 10.66
N ILE A 387 11.90 22.32 9.32
CA ILE A 387 12.46 23.48 8.60
C ILE A 387 11.67 24.76 8.93
N ASP A 388 10.33 24.70 8.93
CA ASP A 388 9.49 25.82 9.35
C ASP A 388 9.85 26.27 10.77
N TYR A 389 9.88 25.33 11.71
CA TYR A 389 10.16 25.63 13.11
C TYR A 389 11.55 26.23 13.30
N ALA A 390 12.56 25.69 12.63
CA ALA A 390 13.91 26.20 12.65
C ALA A 390 13.98 27.65 12.12
N ARG A 391 13.33 27.94 10.98
CA ARG A 391 13.32 29.27 10.36
C ARG A 391 12.60 30.33 11.20
N HIS A 392 11.40 30.00 11.70
CA HIS A 392 10.47 31.00 12.22
C HIS A 392 10.34 31.01 13.74
N VAL A 393 10.84 29.99 14.44
CA VAL A 393 10.80 29.91 15.90
C VAL A 393 12.19 29.86 16.50
N ALA A 394 13.11 29.03 15.96
CA ALA A 394 14.47 28.91 16.46
C ALA A 394 15.45 29.97 15.86
N ASN A 395 14.96 30.91 15.04
CA ASN A 395 15.75 32.02 14.43
C ASN A 395 16.94 31.50 13.58
N MET A 396 16.79 30.36 12.93
CA MET A 396 17.78 29.79 12.00
C MET A 396 17.42 30.21 10.57
N GLU A 397 17.61 31.48 10.24
CA GLU A 397 17.27 32.01 8.93
C GLU A 397 17.89 31.19 7.79
N ASN A 398 17.09 30.84 6.80
CA ASN A 398 17.45 29.96 5.67
C ASN A 398 17.79 28.51 6.04
N ALA A 399 17.36 28.01 7.21
CA ALA A 399 17.44 26.58 7.51
C ALA A 399 16.76 25.75 6.39
N ASN A 400 17.39 24.63 6.01
CA ASN A 400 16.88 23.80 4.92
C ASN A 400 17.34 22.34 5.04
N SER A 401 16.93 21.52 4.10
CA SER A 401 17.47 20.19 3.84
C SER A 401 18.59 20.26 2.79
N THR A 402 19.65 19.47 2.96
CA THR A 402 20.67 19.30 1.92
C THR A 402 20.13 18.60 0.67
N GLU A 403 18.96 17.96 0.74
CA GLU A 403 18.25 17.44 -0.46
C GLU A 403 17.82 18.58 -1.40
N PHE A 404 17.41 19.72 -0.85
CA PHE A 404 16.84 20.83 -1.63
C PHE A 404 17.87 21.92 -1.90
N VAL A 405 18.73 22.21 -0.92
CA VAL A 405 19.79 23.22 -0.99
C VAL A 405 21.06 22.59 -0.40
N PRO A 406 21.95 22.00 -1.24
CA PRO A 406 23.14 21.29 -0.77
C PRO A 406 24.04 22.12 0.16
N ASP A 407 24.24 23.42 -0.14
CA ASP A 407 25.12 24.32 0.61
C ASP A 407 24.34 25.24 1.56
N CYS A 408 23.21 24.79 2.14
CA CYS A 408 22.45 25.64 3.05
C CYS A 408 23.21 25.91 4.36
N LYS A 409 23.06 27.12 4.89
CA LYS A 409 23.74 27.59 6.11
C LYS A 409 23.41 26.74 7.34
N TYR A 410 22.18 26.34 7.46
CA TYR A 410 21.67 25.49 8.55
C TYR A 410 21.01 24.23 7.97
N PRO A 411 21.78 23.17 7.72
CA PRO A 411 21.26 21.91 7.22
C PRO A 411 20.58 21.13 8.34
N VAL A 412 19.36 21.55 8.72
CA VAL A 412 18.60 20.92 9.81
C VAL A 412 18.11 19.52 9.46
N VAL A 413 18.07 19.21 8.16
CA VAL A 413 17.87 17.88 7.60
C VAL A 413 19.01 17.58 6.63
N ALA A 414 19.66 16.44 6.76
CA ALA A 414 20.85 16.08 5.96
C ALA A 414 20.96 14.57 5.74
N LEU A 415 21.78 14.17 4.75
CA LEU A 415 22.21 12.77 4.62
C LEU A 415 23.01 12.35 5.85
N ILE A 416 22.78 11.13 6.32
CA ILE A 416 23.70 10.49 7.27
C ILE A 416 24.91 10.04 6.46
N THR A 417 26.02 10.77 6.61
CA THR A 417 27.28 10.48 5.91
C THR A 417 28.11 9.40 6.62
N GLU A 418 27.79 9.12 7.90
CA GLU A 418 28.49 8.15 8.71
C GLU A 418 27.50 7.25 9.46
N TRP A 419 27.42 5.97 9.08
CA TRP A 419 26.78 4.92 9.84
C TRP A 419 27.85 4.08 10.56
N ARG A 420 27.55 3.70 11.80
CA ARG A 420 28.26 2.58 12.44
C ARG A 420 27.43 1.32 12.22
N ASP A 421 28.01 0.30 11.56
CA ASP A 421 27.40 -1.03 11.47
C ASP A 421 27.35 -1.68 12.87
N GLU A 422 26.68 -2.83 13.00
CA GLU A 422 26.59 -3.60 14.25
C GLU A 422 27.97 -4.02 14.81
N ASN A 423 29.03 -3.90 14.01
CA ASN A 423 30.42 -4.20 14.37
C ASN A 423 31.24 -2.94 14.70
N GLY A 424 30.63 -1.75 14.65
CA GLY A 424 31.30 -0.48 14.97
C GLY A 424 32.14 0.11 13.84
N ASN A 425 32.07 -0.43 12.61
CA ASN A 425 32.74 0.14 11.45
C ASN A 425 31.93 1.31 10.89
N VAL A 426 32.62 2.39 10.50
CA VAL A 426 32.00 3.55 9.86
C VAL A 426 31.83 3.26 8.37
N GLU A 427 30.59 3.08 7.92
CA GLU A 427 30.27 2.99 6.51
C GLU A 427 30.04 4.42 5.97
N VAL A 428 31.04 4.95 5.25
CA VAL A 428 30.95 6.28 4.61
C VAL A 428 30.02 6.17 3.42
N ARG A 429 28.82 6.71 3.52
CA ARG A 429 27.87 6.83 2.41
C ARG A 429 28.11 8.14 1.67
N SER A 430 28.50 8.07 0.42
CA SER A 430 28.71 9.23 -0.46
C SER A 430 27.51 9.40 -1.39
N GLU A 431 27.31 10.64 -1.91
CA GLU A 431 26.32 10.94 -2.95
C GLU A 431 26.46 10.09 -4.23
N LYS A 432 27.60 9.40 -4.39
CA LYS A 432 27.88 8.49 -5.51
C LYS A 432 27.54 7.02 -5.22
N SER A 433 27.05 6.72 -4.01
CA SER A 433 26.56 5.38 -3.67
C SER A 433 25.29 5.10 -4.45
N ASP A 434 25.09 3.83 -4.82
CA ASP A 434 23.89 3.38 -5.53
C ASP A 434 22.63 3.90 -4.82
N LEU A 435 21.84 4.70 -5.53
CA LEU A 435 20.69 5.42 -4.98
C LEU A 435 19.68 4.50 -4.26
N GLY A 436 19.59 3.22 -4.65
CA GLY A 436 18.78 2.21 -3.96
C GLY A 436 19.38 1.71 -2.63
N GLY A 437 20.72 1.78 -2.45
CA GLY A 437 21.44 1.20 -1.31
C GLY A 437 21.57 2.08 -0.05
N THR A 438 21.10 3.34 -0.09
CA THR A 438 21.28 4.32 1.01
C THR A 438 20.00 4.63 1.79
N MET A 439 18.86 4.02 1.44
CA MET A 439 17.60 4.29 2.13
C MET A 439 17.46 3.47 3.41
N ARG A 440 16.89 4.08 4.45
CA ARG A 440 16.29 3.34 5.56
C ARG A 440 14.96 2.79 5.06
N LEU A 441 14.84 1.47 5.08
CA LEU A 441 13.69 0.74 4.56
C LEU A 441 13.17 -0.26 5.60
N GLY A 442 11.82 -0.41 5.63
CA GLY A 442 11.16 -1.42 6.43
C GLY A 442 10.97 -1.06 7.90
N ALA A 443 10.59 -2.07 8.67
CA ALA A 443 10.22 -1.93 10.06
C ALA A 443 11.43 -1.62 10.95
N GLN A 444 11.32 -0.56 11.76
CA GLN A 444 12.35 -0.15 12.71
C GLN A 444 11.71 0.24 14.05
N GLN A 445 12.45 0.01 15.13
CA GLN A 445 12.02 0.38 16.46
C GLN A 445 12.15 1.90 16.68
N CYS A 446 11.12 2.47 17.33
CA CYS A 446 11.15 3.83 17.83
C CYS A 446 10.77 3.83 19.32
N GLN A 447 11.61 4.45 20.14
CA GLN A 447 11.38 4.67 21.57
C GLN A 447 10.62 5.97 21.75
N LEU A 448 9.48 5.91 22.45
CA LEU A 448 8.63 7.05 22.70
C LEU A 448 8.97 7.70 24.05
N VAL A 449 9.07 9.03 24.03
CA VAL A 449 9.31 9.83 25.23
C VAL A 449 8.08 9.78 26.14
N ASP A 450 8.28 9.48 27.43
CA ASP A 450 7.23 9.58 28.44
C ASP A 450 6.61 10.99 28.40
N ASP A 451 5.38 11.17 28.77
CA ASP A 451 4.62 12.43 28.72
C ASP A 451 4.37 13.03 27.31
N SER A 452 4.85 12.41 26.23
CA SER A 452 4.51 12.86 24.87
C SER A 452 3.09 12.50 24.49
N LEU A 453 2.50 13.28 23.57
CA LEU A 453 1.18 12.99 23.02
C LEU A 453 1.18 11.64 22.29
N VAL A 454 2.22 11.36 21.50
CA VAL A 454 2.33 10.08 20.78
C VAL A 454 2.45 8.89 21.72
N ARG A 455 3.12 9.02 22.87
CA ARG A 455 3.19 7.99 23.90
C ARG A 455 1.79 7.64 24.45
N GLN A 456 0.94 8.66 24.63
CA GLN A 456 -0.44 8.46 25.05
C GLN A 456 -1.28 7.80 23.94
N LEU A 457 -1.10 8.19 22.67
CA LEU A 457 -1.83 7.63 21.53
C LEU A 457 -1.52 6.15 21.31
N TYR A 458 -0.25 5.77 21.33
CA TYR A 458 0.17 4.38 21.15
C TYR A 458 0.00 3.51 22.40
N ASN A 459 -0.01 4.12 23.56
CA ASN A 459 -0.06 3.43 24.86
C ASN A 459 1.05 2.37 25.00
N ALA A 460 2.23 2.64 24.46
CA ALA A 460 3.39 1.75 24.44
C ALA A 460 4.71 2.54 24.52
N PRO A 461 5.75 2.07 25.26
CA PRO A 461 7.04 2.78 25.35
C PRO A 461 7.86 2.69 24.06
N THR A 462 7.66 1.64 23.29
CA THR A 462 8.36 1.36 22.05
C THR A 462 7.35 0.92 21.00
N ILE A 463 7.54 1.41 19.78
CA ILE A 463 6.74 1.06 18.63
C ILE A 463 7.64 0.57 17.51
N VAL A 464 7.05 -0.08 16.52
CA VAL A 464 7.74 -0.55 15.30
C VAL A 464 6.96 0.00 14.11
N GLU A 465 7.63 0.81 13.31
CA GLU A 465 7.03 1.46 12.15
C GLU A 465 7.92 1.33 10.92
N ARG A 466 7.34 1.46 9.72
CA ARG A 466 8.05 1.27 8.46
C ARG A 466 8.61 2.58 7.93
N HIS A 467 9.85 2.52 7.44
CA HIS A 467 10.62 3.66 6.92
C HIS A 467 10.82 3.55 5.42
N ARG A 468 10.92 4.72 4.75
CA ARG A 468 11.33 4.88 3.36
C ARG A 468 11.91 6.27 3.14
N HIS A 469 13.14 6.51 3.58
CA HIS A 469 13.79 7.81 3.42
C HIS A 469 15.31 7.72 3.49
N ARG A 470 16.01 8.79 3.07
CA ARG A 470 17.48 8.91 3.09
C ARG A 470 17.95 10.02 4.00
N TYR A 471 17.17 11.09 4.11
CA TYR A 471 17.52 12.29 4.85
C TYR A 471 16.96 12.19 6.26
N GLU A 472 17.73 12.70 7.21
CA GLU A 472 17.45 12.62 8.64
C GLU A 472 17.63 13.98 9.30
N VAL A 473 17.05 14.16 10.48
CA VAL A 473 17.29 15.33 11.32
C VAL A 473 18.75 15.42 11.73
N ASN A 474 19.35 16.57 11.53
CA ASN A 474 20.73 16.83 11.92
C ASN A 474 20.84 17.11 13.42
N ASN A 475 21.30 16.12 14.18
CA ASN A 475 21.43 16.19 15.63
C ASN A 475 22.36 17.32 16.11
N MET A 476 23.30 17.79 15.28
CA MET A 476 24.19 18.90 15.66
C MET A 476 23.45 20.23 15.84
N LEU A 477 22.35 20.41 15.14
CA LEU A 477 21.52 21.63 15.20
C LEU A 477 20.27 21.44 16.05
N LEU A 478 19.96 20.22 16.45
CA LEU A 478 18.73 19.85 17.14
C LEU A 478 18.54 20.59 18.46
N LYS A 479 19.63 20.70 19.27
CA LYS A 479 19.57 21.36 20.59
C LYS A 479 19.03 22.80 20.50
N GLN A 480 19.44 23.58 19.50
CA GLN A 480 18.96 24.96 19.32
C GLN A 480 17.46 24.99 19.03
N ILE A 481 16.94 23.98 18.32
CA ILE A 481 15.52 23.86 17.97
C ILE A 481 14.70 23.41 19.19
N GLU A 482 15.24 22.50 19.99
CA GLU A 482 14.61 22.06 21.26
C GLU A 482 14.58 23.19 22.29
N ASP A 483 15.68 23.97 22.42
CA ASP A 483 15.76 25.13 23.30
C ASP A 483 14.71 26.22 22.90
N ALA A 484 14.28 26.24 21.63
CA ALA A 484 13.19 27.10 21.13
C ALA A 484 11.79 26.51 21.39
N GLY A 485 11.68 25.30 21.96
CA GLY A 485 10.43 24.70 22.43
C GLY A 485 9.87 23.55 21.57
N LEU A 486 10.57 23.12 20.52
CA LEU A 486 10.22 21.87 19.82
C LEU A 486 10.50 20.69 20.74
N ARG A 487 9.64 19.67 20.72
CA ARG A 487 9.84 18.43 21.47
C ARG A 487 10.18 17.30 20.52
N VAL A 488 11.28 16.60 20.78
CA VAL A 488 11.50 15.27 20.23
C VAL A 488 10.68 14.29 21.05
N ALA A 489 9.71 13.66 20.41
CA ALA A 489 8.74 12.76 21.05
C ALA A 489 9.06 11.27 20.81
N GLY A 490 9.93 10.98 19.84
CA GLY A 490 10.38 9.62 19.54
C GLY A 490 11.76 9.60 18.92
N ARG A 491 12.54 8.57 19.27
CA ARG A 491 13.88 8.31 18.74
C ARG A 491 14.03 6.87 18.28
N SER A 492 14.98 6.63 17.37
CA SER A 492 15.35 5.27 16.94
C SER A 492 15.74 4.38 18.13
N GLY A 493 15.67 3.05 17.94
CA GLY A 493 15.96 2.09 19.00
C GLY A 493 17.34 2.22 19.65
N ASP A 494 18.31 2.78 18.92
CA ASP A 494 19.67 3.12 19.37
C ASP A 494 19.82 4.55 19.91
N ASP A 495 18.72 5.30 20.00
CA ASP A 495 18.63 6.70 20.45
C ASP A 495 19.43 7.71 19.58
N GLN A 496 19.81 7.33 18.37
CA GLN A 496 20.65 8.18 17.51
C GLN A 496 19.84 9.11 16.61
N LEU A 497 18.64 8.72 16.19
CA LEU A 497 17.85 9.43 15.18
C LEU A 497 16.53 9.94 15.73
N VAL A 498 16.10 11.11 15.26
CA VAL A 498 14.81 11.69 15.58
C VAL A 498 13.73 11.06 14.68
N GLU A 499 12.76 10.41 15.29
CA GLU A 499 11.68 9.73 14.59
C GLU A 499 10.35 10.49 14.65
N ILE A 500 10.12 11.23 15.75
CA ILE A 500 8.87 11.97 15.96
C ILE A 500 9.16 13.31 16.60
N ILE A 501 8.51 14.35 16.11
CA ILE A 501 8.51 15.69 16.71
C ILE A 501 7.09 16.13 17.07
N GLU A 502 6.98 16.92 18.13
CA GLU A 502 5.75 17.56 18.61
C GLU A 502 5.97 19.03 18.90
N VAL A 503 4.93 19.85 18.76
CA VAL A 503 4.87 21.23 19.28
C VAL A 503 3.99 21.23 20.54
N PRO A 504 4.56 21.25 21.76
CA PRO A 504 3.82 21.00 23.01
C PRO A 504 2.67 21.96 23.29
N ASN A 505 2.80 23.22 22.90
CA ASN A 505 1.78 24.24 23.14
C ASN A 505 0.72 24.33 22.01
N HIS A 506 0.80 23.44 21.01
CA HIS A 506 -0.18 23.35 19.95
C HIS A 506 -1.26 22.30 20.32
N PRO A 507 -2.53 22.51 20.00
CA PRO A 507 -3.60 21.55 20.33
C PRO A 507 -3.34 20.12 19.80
N TRP A 508 -2.77 20.02 18.59
CA TRP A 508 -2.32 18.75 18.01
C TRP A 508 -1.37 19.03 16.84
N PHE A 509 -0.06 18.91 17.06
CA PHE A 509 0.96 19.05 16.02
C PHE A 509 1.98 17.94 16.20
N VAL A 510 1.88 16.92 15.35
CA VAL A 510 2.72 15.74 15.37
C VAL A 510 3.29 15.50 13.99
N ALA A 511 4.56 15.16 13.92
CA ALA A 511 5.15 14.73 12.67
C ALA A 511 6.15 13.60 12.90
N CYS A 512 6.17 12.62 11.99
CA CYS A 512 6.99 11.41 12.08
C CYS A 512 7.81 11.17 10.82
N GLN A 513 9.00 10.57 10.98
CA GLN A 513 9.90 10.25 9.88
C GLN A 513 9.49 8.96 9.15
N PHE A 514 8.87 8.04 9.86
CA PHE A 514 8.32 6.79 9.34
C PHE A 514 6.96 6.99 8.65
N HIS A 515 6.45 5.91 8.05
CA HIS A 515 5.20 5.88 7.27
C HIS A 515 4.12 5.06 8.01
N PRO A 516 3.35 5.68 8.92
CA PRO A 516 2.31 4.99 9.71
C PRO A 516 1.13 4.50 8.85
N GLU A 517 0.99 5.03 7.63
CA GLU A 517 -0.04 4.62 6.68
C GLU A 517 0.10 3.17 6.23
N PHE A 518 1.34 2.63 6.20
CA PHE A 518 1.59 1.27 5.74
C PHE A 518 1.11 0.20 6.72
N THR A 519 0.91 0.55 7.99
CA THR A 519 0.44 -0.39 9.02
C THR A 519 -1.03 -0.18 9.39
N SER A 520 -1.70 0.80 8.79
CA SER A 520 -3.11 1.09 9.05
C SER A 520 -4.05 0.09 8.37
N THR A 521 -5.00 -0.47 9.13
CA THR A 521 -6.04 -1.38 8.62
C THR A 521 -7.45 -0.88 8.97
N PRO A 522 -8.50 -1.25 8.20
CA PRO A 522 -9.86 -0.81 8.50
C PRO A 522 -10.40 -1.41 9.81
N ARG A 523 -9.96 -2.61 10.16
CA ARG A 523 -10.41 -3.33 11.37
C ARG A 523 -9.80 -2.76 12.64
N ASP A 524 -8.52 -2.37 12.62
CA ASP A 524 -7.79 -1.93 13.81
C ASP A 524 -7.54 -0.41 13.83
N GLY A 525 -7.49 0.23 12.65
CA GLY A 525 -7.06 1.62 12.50
C GLY A 525 -5.55 1.77 12.74
N HIS A 526 -5.13 3.02 12.97
CA HIS A 526 -3.76 3.34 13.39
C HIS A 526 -3.80 4.48 14.42
N PRO A 527 -3.04 4.42 15.52
CA PRO A 527 -3.14 5.40 16.62
C PRO A 527 -2.97 6.85 16.19
N LEU A 528 -1.99 7.15 15.35
CA LEU A 528 -1.75 8.52 14.86
C LEU A 528 -2.91 9.04 14.01
N PHE A 529 -3.43 8.25 13.08
CA PHE A 529 -4.56 8.67 12.24
C PHE A 529 -5.86 8.79 13.05
N ALA A 530 -6.10 7.88 13.99
CA ALA A 530 -7.25 7.98 14.88
C ALA A 530 -7.19 9.24 15.75
N GLY A 531 -6.02 9.52 16.35
CA GLY A 531 -5.78 10.73 17.14
C GLY A 531 -5.91 12.01 16.31
N PHE A 532 -5.39 12.01 15.10
CA PHE A 532 -5.45 13.15 14.17
C PHE A 532 -6.89 13.49 13.75
N VAL A 533 -7.67 12.48 13.33
CA VAL A 533 -9.09 12.69 12.97
C VAL A 533 -9.92 13.15 14.17
N LYS A 534 -9.63 12.61 15.36
CA LYS A 534 -10.26 13.09 16.61
C LYS A 534 -9.96 14.55 16.86
N ALA A 535 -8.69 14.97 16.71
CA ALA A 535 -8.27 16.36 16.87
C ALA A 535 -8.93 17.29 15.85
N ALA A 536 -9.09 16.84 14.59
CA ALA A 536 -9.83 17.57 13.55
C ALA A 536 -11.29 17.82 13.98
N SER A 537 -11.98 16.78 14.47
CA SER A 537 -13.36 16.91 14.96
C SER A 537 -13.48 17.84 16.17
N GLU A 538 -12.51 17.84 17.08
CA GLU A 538 -12.47 18.73 18.22
C GLU A 538 -12.19 20.19 17.82
N PHE A 539 -11.32 20.39 16.83
CA PHE A 539 -11.04 21.69 16.26
C PHE A 539 -12.28 22.29 15.59
N GLN A 540 -12.96 21.54 14.73
CA GLN A 540 -14.21 21.95 14.08
C GLN A 540 -15.27 22.39 15.09
N LYS A 541 -15.46 21.60 16.16
CA LYS A 541 -16.41 21.95 17.23
C LYS A 541 -16.05 23.24 17.98
N ARG A 542 -14.76 23.57 18.08
CA ARG A 542 -14.30 24.84 18.69
C ARG A 542 -14.55 26.02 17.78
N GLN A 543 -14.40 25.86 16.46
CA GLN A 543 -14.67 26.92 15.49
C GLN A 543 -16.17 27.23 15.33
N ALA A 544 -17.04 26.25 15.60
CA ALA A 544 -18.49 26.42 15.52
C ALA A 544 -19.12 27.12 16.76
N LYS A 545 -18.35 27.32 17.84
CA LYS A 545 -18.74 28.04 19.06
C LYS A 545 -18.29 29.47 19.02
#